data_4c93b19409ef452eccea9ca35a74b5be
#
_entry.id   4c93b19409ef452eccea9ca35a74b5be
#
_cell.length_a   1.000
_cell.length_b   1.000
_cell.length_c   1.000
_cell.angle_alpha   90.00
_cell.angle_beta   90.00
_cell.angle_gamma   90.00
#
_symmetry.space_group_name_H-M   'P 1'
#
loop_
_entity.id
_entity.type
_entity.pdbx_description
1 polymer ?
#
loop_
_entity_poly.entity_id
_entity_poly.type
_entity_poly.pdbx_seq_one_letter_code
_entity_poly.pdbx_strand_id
1 'polypeptide(L)'
;EKHLLDHNRIYYKLLRQIVTEGQKKGELREDVSVNEIVKAYALCERALIYDWCISNGDYSLCQYAKSMMPVFLNSFRVKKAKNGE
;
A
#
# COMPACT_ATOMS: atom_id res chain seq x y z
N GLU A 1 7.90 -22.20 -4.18
CA GLU A 1 7.89 -21.13 -5.17
C GLU A 1 6.52 -20.86 -5.73
N LYS A 2 5.82 -21.93 -6.09
CA LYS A 2 4.44 -21.78 -6.51
C LYS A 2 3.61 -21.14 -5.43
N HIS A 3 3.86 -21.54 -4.17
CA HIS A 3 3.11 -20.99 -3.05
C HIS A 3 3.33 -19.49 -2.90
N LEU A 4 4.57 -19.05 -3.09
CA LEU A 4 4.88 -17.62 -3.00
C LEU A 4 4.18 -16.85 -4.09
N LEU A 5 4.20 -17.37 -5.31
CA LEU A 5 3.54 -16.70 -6.43
C LEU A 5 2.03 -16.64 -6.22
N ASP A 6 1.45 -17.72 -5.70
CA ASP A 6 0.02 -17.75 -5.44
C ASP A 6 -0.37 -16.78 -4.33
N HIS A 7 0.44 -16.73 -3.27
CA HIS A 7 0.19 -15.79 -2.18
C HIS A 7 0.29 -14.35 -2.66
N ASN A 8 1.29 -14.04 -3.49
CA ASN A 8 1.42 -12.71 -4.06
C ASN A 8 0.20 -12.35 -4.90
N ARG A 9 -0.25 -13.31 -5.70
CA ARG A 9 -1.40 -13.07 -6.57
C ARG A 9 -2.65 -12.76 -5.74
N ILE A 10 -2.88 -13.55 -4.70
CA ILE A 10 -4.02 -13.34 -3.81
C ILE A 10 -3.91 -12.00 -3.10
N TYR A 11 -2.71 -11.72 -2.59
CA TYR A 11 -2.47 -10.48 -1.87
C TYR A 11 -2.78 -9.26 -2.73
N TYR A 12 -2.25 -9.23 -3.96
CA TYR A 12 -2.47 -8.08 -4.83
C TYR A 12 -3.88 -8.01 -5.35
N LYS A 13 -4.54 -9.14 -5.47
CA LYS A 13 -5.96 -9.15 -5.81
C LYS A 13 -6.78 -8.48 -4.72
N LEU A 14 -6.48 -8.82 -3.47
CA LEU A 14 -7.17 -8.21 -2.34
C LEU A 14 -6.86 -6.72 -2.24
N LEU A 15 -5.61 -6.37 -2.43
CA LEU A 15 -5.22 -4.96 -2.39
C LEU A 15 -5.95 -4.17 -3.46
N ARG A 16 -6.06 -4.75 -4.66
CA ARG A 16 -6.78 -4.11 -5.75
C ARG A 16 -8.26 -3.92 -5.39
N GLN A 17 -8.84 -4.91 -4.74
CA GLN A 17 -10.23 -4.80 -4.28
C GLN A 17 -10.40 -3.68 -3.25
N ILE A 18 -9.48 -3.60 -2.31
CA ILE A 18 -9.53 -2.56 -1.28
C ILE A 18 -9.43 -1.19 -1.91
N VAL A 19 -8.52 -1.01 -2.85
CA VAL A 19 -8.34 0.27 -3.51
C VAL A 19 -9.55 0.62 -4.36
N THR A 20 -10.09 -0.37 -5.08
CA THR A 20 -11.28 -0.16 -5.89
C THR A 20 -12.45 0.30 -5.03
N GLU A 21 -12.66 -0.38 -3.89
CA GLU A 21 -13.73 0.00 -2.98
C GLU A 21 -13.51 1.38 -2.40
N GLY A 22 -12.27 1.68 -2.04
CA GLY A 22 -11.95 3.00 -1.51
C GLY A 22 -12.26 4.11 -2.48
N GLN A 23 -11.99 3.89 -3.77
CA GLN A 23 -12.31 4.87 -4.79
C GLN A 23 -13.81 5.00 -4.99
N LYS A 24 -14.52 3.87 -5.00
CA LYS A 24 -15.97 3.89 -5.15
C LYS A 24 -16.66 4.66 -4.03
N LYS A 25 -16.12 4.53 -2.82
CA LYS A 25 -16.69 5.22 -1.65
C LYS A 25 -16.22 6.66 -1.54
N GLY A 26 -15.35 7.08 -2.43
CA GLY A 26 -14.82 8.44 -2.38
C GLY A 26 -13.78 8.65 -1.29
N GLU A 27 -13.23 7.58 -0.76
CA GLU A 27 -12.20 7.67 0.28
C GLU A 27 -10.80 7.80 -0.28
N LEU A 28 -10.59 7.26 -1.48
CA LEU A 28 -9.31 7.33 -2.14
C LEU A 28 -9.41 8.16 -3.41
N ARG A 29 -8.30 8.78 -3.76
CA ARG A 29 -8.22 9.63 -4.95
C ARG A 29 -8.54 8.83 -6.20
N GLU A 30 -9.29 9.44 -7.10
CA GLU A 30 -9.65 8.82 -8.36
C GLU A 30 -8.84 9.37 -9.53
N ASP A 31 -8.02 10.38 -9.28
CA ASP A 31 -7.13 10.91 -10.30
C ASP A 31 -5.91 10.01 -10.50
N VAL A 32 -5.81 8.96 -9.70
CA VAL A 32 -4.78 7.91 -9.84
C VAL A 32 -5.53 6.60 -10.01
N SER A 33 -5.15 5.81 -10.98
CA SER A 33 -5.85 4.56 -11.25
C SER A 33 -5.58 3.53 -10.14
N VAL A 34 -6.47 2.54 -10.05
CA VAL A 34 -6.29 1.44 -9.11
C VAL A 34 -4.94 0.78 -9.33
N ASN A 35 -4.60 0.51 -10.58
CA ASN A 35 -3.33 -0.16 -10.87
C ASN A 35 -2.12 0.69 -10.48
N GLU A 36 -2.22 1.99 -10.62
CA GLU A 36 -1.14 2.88 -10.22
C GLU A 36 -0.94 2.87 -8.71
N ILE A 37 -2.03 2.89 -7.96
CA ILE A 37 -1.94 2.85 -6.50
C ILE A 37 -1.36 1.52 -6.04
N VAL A 38 -1.84 0.43 -6.62
CA VAL A 38 -1.35 -0.91 -6.27
C VAL A 38 0.14 -1.03 -6.59
N LYS A 39 0.54 -0.51 -7.75
CA LYS A 39 1.94 -0.55 -8.14
C LYS A 39 2.80 0.26 -7.18
N ALA A 40 2.34 1.45 -6.81
CA ALA A 40 3.08 2.31 -5.89
C ALA A 40 3.24 1.62 -4.53
N TYR A 41 2.18 0.99 -4.06
CA TYR A 41 2.22 0.27 -2.80
C TYR A 41 3.24 -0.88 -2.88
N ALA A 42 3.23 -1.62 -3.97
CA ALA A 42 4.17 -2.73 -4.16
C ALA A 42 5.62 -2.23 -4.18
N LEU A 43 5.85 -1.10 -4.84
CA LEU A 43 7.19 -0.52 -4.88
C LEU A 43 7.64 -0.08 -3.49
N CYS A 44 6.73 0.46 -2.70
CA CYS A 44 7.04 0.86 -1.34
C CYS A 44 7.45 -0.35 -0.50
N GLU A 45 6.71 -1.46 -0.63
CA GLU A 45 7.05 -2.68 0.08
C GLU A 45 8.42 -3.21 -0.33
N ARG A 46 8.70 -3.20 -1.62
CA ARG A 46 9.99 -3.70 -2.11
C ARG A 46 11.12 -2.82 -1.61
N ALA A 47 10.92 -1.52 -1.59
CA ALA A 47 11.94 -0.60 -1.10
C ALA A 47 12.20 -0.86 0.38
N LEU A 48 11.15 -1.10 1.14
CA LEU A 48 11.29 -1.38 2.57
C LEU A 48 12.07 -2.67 2.80
N ILE A 49 11.73 -3.72 2.06
CA ILE A 49 12.42 -4.99 2.18
C ILE A 49 13.89 -4.85 1.78
N TYR A 50 14.13 -4.12 0.70
CA TYR A 50 15.49 -3.89 0.23
C TYR A 50 16.33 -3.18 1.30
N ASP A 51 15.77 -2.13 1.88
CA ASP A 51 16.47 -1.39 2.92
C ASP A 51 16.75 -2.29 4.13
N TRP A 52 15.76 -3.07 4.51
CA TRP A 52 15.93 -3.99 5.63
C TRP A 52 17.08 -4.97 5.37
N CYS A 53 17.16 -5.47 4.14
CA CYS A 53 18.22 -6.41 3.78
C CYS A 53 19.59 -5.77 3.82
N ILE A 54 19.74 -4.55 3.29
CA ILE A 54 21.05 -3.91 3.27
C ILE A 54 21.48 -3.43 4.66
N SER A 55 20.53 -3.27 5.57
CA SER A 55 20.86 -2.91 6.95
C SER A 55 21.08 -4.15 7.81
N ASN A 56 21.10 -5.33 7.22
CA ASN A 56 21.28 -6.60 7.91
C ASN A 56 20.21 -6.82 8.98
N GLY A 57 19.00 -6.38 8.68
CA GLY A 57 17.90 -6.60 9.61
C GLY A 57 18.03 -5.83 10.90
N ASP A 58 18.55 -4.63 10.81
CA ASP A 58 18.87 -3.81 11.99
C ASP A 58 17.63 -3.33 12.73
N TYR A 59 16.46 -3.55 12.17
CA TYR A 59 15.21 -3.15 12.81
C TYR A 59 14.13 -4.19 12.51
N SER A 60 13.02 -4.11 13.23
CA SER A 60 11.91 -5.03 13.00
C SER A 60 11.16 -4.62 11.75
N LEU A 61 11.28 -5.40 10.68
CA LEU A 61 10.61 -5.12 9.42
C LEU A 61 9.09 -5.10 9.61
N CYS A 62 8.58 -6.06 10.38
CA CYS A 62 7.14 -6.16 10.60
C CYS A 62 6.60 -4.93 11.34
N GLN A 63 7.28 -4.49 12.39
CA GLN A 63 6.83 -3.34 13.15
C GLN A 63 6.92 -2.06 12.34
N TYR A 64 8.01 -1.91 11.59
CA TYR A 64 8.17 -0.73 10.76
C TYR A 64 7.11 -0.69 9.67
N ALA A 65 6.84 -1.83 9.05
CA ALA A 65 5.81 -1.90 8.00
C ALA A 65 4.44 -1.56 8.56
N LYS A 66 4.09 -2.10 9.72
CA LYS A 66 2.81 -1.80 10.36
C LYS A 66 2.65 -0.31 10.62
N SER A 67 3.74 0.35 10.93
CA SER A 67 3.74 1.78 11.24
C SER A 67 3.67 2.63 9.96
N MET A 68 4.43 2.27 8.95
CA MET A 68 4.63 3.12 7.78
C MET A 68 3.71 2.85 6.61
N MET A 69 3.31 1.60 6.41
CA MET A 69 2.45 1.30 5.27
C MET A 69 1.11 2.02 5.34
N PRO A 70 0.47 2.13 6.52
CA PRO A 70 -0.76 2.92 6.60
C PRO A 70 -0.53 4.40 6.27
N VAL A 71 0.60 4.95 6.68
CA VAL A 71 0.92 6.34 6.36
C VAL A 71 1.03 6.52 4.85
N PHE A 72 1.72 5.58 4.20
CA PHE A 72 1.86 5.63 2.75
C PHE A 72 0.50 5.54 2.06
N LEU A 73 -0.34 4.60 2.49
CA LEU A 73 -1.64 4.43 1.88
C LEU A 73 -2.52 5.65 2.11
N ASN A 74 -2.40 6.29 3.28
CA ASN A 74 -3.15 7.48 3.58
C ASN A 74 -2.83 8.64 2.64
N SER A 75 -1.66 8.61 1.99
CA SER A 75 -1.32 9.66 1.04
C SER A 75 -2.24 9.67 -0.17
N PHE A 76 -2.96 8.58 -0.40
CA PHE A 76 -3.91 8.50 -1.51
C PHE A 76 -5.35 8.79 -1.06
N ARG A 77 -5.55 9.11 0.20
CA ARG A 77 -6.88 9.43 0.69
C ARG A 77 -7.32 10.78 0.19
N VAL A 78 -8.62 10.89 -0.06
CA VAL A 78 -9.21 12.17 -0.40
C VAL A 78 -9.20 13.02 0.87
N LYS A 79 -8.71 14.24 0.74
CA LYS A 79 -8.76 15.17 1.86
C LYS A 79 -10.19 15.64 2.04
N LYS A 80 -10.70 15.45 3.24
CA LYS A 80 -12.00 15.99 3.55
C LYS A 80 -11.90 17.48 3.67
N ALA A 81 -12.89 18.17 3.13
CA ALA A 81 -12.99 19.60 3.34
C ALA A 81 -13.08 19.84 4.83
N LYS A 82 -12.31 20.81 5.29
CA LYS A 82 -12.45 21.20 6.69
C LYS A 82 -13.76 21.94 6.81
N ASN A 83 -14.51 21.55 7.80
CA ASN A 83 -15.71 22.26 8.22
C ASN A 83 -16.15 23.39 7.30
N GLY A 84 -16.81 23.03 6.24
CA GLY A 84 -17.33 24.04 5.33
C GLY A 84 -16.33 24.54 4.30
N GLU A 85 -15.22 23.91 4.19
CA GLU A 85 -14.34 24.21 3.08
C GLU A 85 -14.79 23.53 1.84
#